data_2807829073a01da57b0c98abb7048505
#
_entry.id   2807829073a01da57b0c98abb7048505
#
_cell.length_a   1.000
_cell.length_b   1.000
_cell.length_c   1.000
_cell.angle_alpha   90.00
_cell.angle_beta   90.00
_cell.angle_gamma   90.00
#
_symmetry.space_group_name_H-M   'P 1'
#
loop_
_entity.id
_entity.type
_entity.pdbx_description
1 polymer ?
#
loop_
_entity_poly.entity_id
_entity_poly.type
_entity_poly.pdbx_seq_one_letter_code
_entity_poly.pdbx_strand_id
1 'polypeptide(L)'
;MDELSEMTPAATESTANTIRRPDAPMAVVSQYLRRERLVSGLLVVAVISLCLAVYVATSLLPAVLIGGGVAVALRFPVLRPQGTVRLRTEASPTAVEAAFSGPLPPVLAFQWGVADAVRVENGTATYPTSYLFGLRSVTTAVRAKTETIADDARRVELVVTVAGQPWATYRATIREDGDGTAVTVEYDSDRRFGLRRYPQQLLARRYHDAALD
;
A
#
# COMPACT_ATOMS: atom_id res chain seq x y z
N MET A 1 -39.80 -46.22 13.83
CA MET A 1 -38.43 -46.20 14.43
C MET A 1 -37.52 -45.73 13.33
N ASP A 2 -37.49 -44.41 13.17
CA ASP A 2 -36.77 -43.73 12.10
C ASP A 2 -35.53 -43.04 12.70
N GLU A 3 -34.35 -43.54 12.34
CA GLU A 3 -33.12 -42.85 12.64
C GLU A 3 -32.91 -41.74 11.60
N LEU A 4 -33.21 -40.53 11.98
CA LEU A 4 -32.76 -39.35 11.25
C LEU A 4 -31.30 -39.13 11.53
N SER A 5 -30.45 -39.61 10.59
CA SER A 5 -29.02 -39.26 10.55
C SER A 5 -28.84 -37.76 10.39
N GLU A 6 -28.38 -37.15 11.46
CA GLU A 6 -27.96 -35.78 11.56
C GLU A 6 -26.70 -35.57 10.69
N MET A 7 -26.89 -35.09 9.47
CA MET A 7 -25.81 -34.62 8.61
C MET A 7 -25.35 -33.25 9.12
N THR A 8 -24.36 -33.26 9.99
CA THR A 8 -23.58 -32.06 10.33
C THR A 8 -22.79 -31.65 9.07
N PRO A 9 -22.98 -30.44 8.52
CA PRO A 9 -22.12 -29.96 7.45
C PRO A 9 -20.72 -29.70 8.03
N ALA A 10 -19.75 -30.51 7.60
CA ALA A 10 -18.34 -30.25 7.85
C ALA A 10 -17.99 -28.87 7.27
N ALA A 11 -17.80 -27.92 8.16
CA ALA A 11 -17.18 -26.64 7.81
C ALA A 11 -15.79 -26.94 7.25
N THR A 12 -15.64 -26.80 5.94
CA THR A 12 -14.34 -26.82 5.28
C THR A 12 -13.57 -25.61 5.78
N GLU A 13 -12.81 -25.76 6.86
CA GLU A 13 -11.80 -24.80 7.26
C GLU A 13 -10.79 -24.71 6.13
N SER A 14 -10.96 -23.68 5.29
CA SER A 14 -9.96 -23.25 4.33
C SER A 14 -8.72 -22.90 5.13
N THR A 15 -7.72 -23.76 5.10
CA THR A 15 -6.43 -23.58 5.77
C THR A 15 -5.69 -22.45 5.05
N ALA A 16 -6.08 -21.22 5.32
CA ALA A 16 -5.39 -20.03 4.84
C ALA A 16 -3.98 -20.03 5.44
N ASN A 17 -2.99 -20.33 4.62
CA ASN A 17 -1.60 -20.39 5.04
C ASN A 17 -1.13 -18.98 5.41
N THR A 18 -1.01 -18.70 6.72
CA THR A 18 -0.54 -17.43 7.23
C THR A 18 0.98 -17.37 7.13
N ILE A 19 1.48 -16.40 6.37
CA ILE A 19 2.91 -16.26 6.07
C ILE A 19 3.58 -15.37 7.11
N ARG A 20 4.74 -15.83 7.64
CA ARG A 20 5.56 -15.04 8.56
C ARG A 20 6.24 -13.90 7.78
N ARG A 21 6.15 -12.68 8.32
CA ARG A 21 6.76 -11.48 7.74
C ARG A 21 8.21 -11.32 8.17
N PRO A 22 9.11 -10.84 7.29
CA PRO A 22 10.50 -10.50 7.66
C PRO A 22 10.55 -9.30 8.62
N ASP A 23 11.50 -9.31 9.58
CA ASP A 23 11.59 -8.29 10.63
C ASP A 23 12.20 -6.96 10.12
N ALA A 24 13.16 -7.02 9.20
CA ALA A 24 13.88 -5.84 8.71
C ALA A 24 12.98 -4.79 8.01
N PRO A 25 12.12 -5.14 7.03
CA PRO A 25 11.18 -4.20 6.46
C PRO A 25 10.15 -3.64 7.46
N MET A 26 9.82 -4.41 8.51
CA MET A 26 8.89 -3.97 9.56
C MET A 26 9.42 -2.79 10.38
N ALA A 27 10.74 -2.70 10.60
CA ALA A 27 11.36 -1.57 11.29
C ALA A 27 11.19 -0.26 10.50
N VAL A 28 11.40 -0.30 9.18
CA VAL A 28 11.22 0.85 8.27
C VAL A 28 9.76 1.29 8.23
N VAL A 29 8.83 0.34 8.12
CA VAL A 29 7.38 0.62 8.13
C VAL A 29 6.94 1.28 9.43
N SER A 30 7.43 0.82 10.59
CA SER A 30 7.07 1.39 11.89
C SER A 30 7.57 2.83 12.06
N GLN A 31 8.77 3.13 11.58
CA GLN A 31 9.34 4.48 11.59
C GLN A 31 8.56 5.43 10.67
N TYR A 32 8.18 4.96 9.49
CA TYR A 32 7.34 5.71 8.55
C TYR A 32 5.99 6.06 9.18
N LEU A 33 5.27 5.08 9.75
CA LEU A 33 3.97 5.28 10.38
C LEU A 33 4.01 6.31 11.52
N ARG A 34 5.09 6.32 12.31
CA ARG A 34 5.28 7.33 13.37
C ARG A 34 5.39 8.73 12.79
N ARG A 35 6.17 8.92 11.73
CA ARG A 35 6.34 10.23 11.07
C ARG A 35 5.08 10.67 10.33
N GLU A 36 4.39 9.75 9.70
CA GLU A 36 3.10 10.03 9.04
C GLU A 36 2.06 10.57 10.04
N ARG A 37 1.96 9.98 11.22
CA ARG A 37 1.07 10.45 12.29
C ARG A 37 1.41 11.87 12.72
N LEU A 38 2.70 12.20 12.87
CA LEU A 38 3.15 13.54 13.23
C LEU A 38 2.80 14.57 12.15
N VAL A 39 3.06 14.26 10.88
CA VAL A 39 2.75 15.18 9.76
C VAL A 39 1.25 15.40 9.63
N SER A 40 0.46 14.33 9.75
CA SER A 40 -1.00 14.42 9.73
C SER A 40 -1.54 15.23 10.92
N GLY A 41 -0.97 15.04 12.10
CA GLY A 41 -1.30 15.81 13.30
C GLY A 41 -0.97 17.31 13.14
N LEU A 42 0.22 17.63 12.63
CA LEU A 42 0.63 19.01 12.35
C LEU A 42 -0.30 19.70 11.33
N LEU A 43 -0.72 18.98 10.28
CA LEU A 43 -1.67 19.52 9.30
C LEU A 43 -3.01 19.87 9.95
N VAL A 44 -3.53 18.99 10.81
CA VAL A 44 -4.79 19.23 11.53
C VAL A 44 -4.65 20.45 12.46
N VAL A 45 -3.55 20.52 13.22
CA VAL A 45 -3.27 21.68 14.10
C VAL A 45 -3.17 22.96 13.30
N ALA A 46 -2.48 22.96 12.16
CA ALA A 46 -2.35 24.13 11.29
C ALA A 46 -3.70 24.64 10.77
N VAL A 47 -4.58 23.71 10.34
CA VAL A 47 -5.93 24.05 9.86
C VAL A 47 -6.78 24.63 11.01
N ILE A 48 -6.74 24.02 12.19
CA ILE A 48 -7.47 24.52 13.37
C ILE A 48 -6.96 25.89 13.77
N SER A 49 -5.64 26.11 13.81
CA SER A 49 -5.02 27.38 14.14
C SER A 49 -5.40 28.47 13.14
N LEU A 50 -5.43 28.14 11.85
CA LEU A 50 -5.89 29.07 10.81
C LEU A 50 -7.35 29.47 11.01
N CYS A 51 -8.24 28.49 11.25
CA CYS A 51 -9.66 28.76 11.51
C CYS A 51 -9.85 29.65 12.75
N LEU A 52 -9.09 29.38 13.82
CA LEU A 52 -9.14 30.15 15.05
C LEU A 52 -8.63 31.59 14.84
N ALA A 53 -7.53 31.75 14.11
CA ALA A 53 -6.98 33.07 13.79
C ALA A 53 -7.98 33.92 12.98
N VAL A 54 -8.63 33.33 11.99
CA VAL A 54 -9.67 34.00 11.21
C VAL A 54 -10.86 34.35 12.09
N TYR A 55 -11.29 33.45 12.97
CA TYR A 55 -12.39 33.68 13.89
C TYR A 55 -12.13 34.87 14.82
N VAL A 56 -10.92 34.97 15.41
CA VAL A 56 -10.52 36.07 16.30
C VAL A 56 -10.39 37.39 15.53
N ALA A 57 -9.90 37.35 14.29
CA ALA A 57 -9.70 38.53 13.47
C ALA A 57 -10.96 39.09 12.82
N THR A 58 -12.00 38.25 12.65
CA THR A 58 -13.20 38.66 11.90
C THR A 58 -14.51 38.28 12.65
N SER A 59 -15.07 37.09 12.35
CA SER A 59 -16.25 36.53 12.99
C SER A 59 -16.38 35.08 12.67
N LEU A 60 -17.39 34.39 13.23
CA LEU A 60 -17.64 32.97 13.02
C LEU A 60 -17.92 32.62 11.54
N LEU A 61 -18.70 33.43 10.82
CA LEU A 61 -19.11 33.12 9.45
C LEU A 61 -17.91 33.04 8.47
N PRO A 62 -17.00 34.03 8.38
CA PRO A 62 -15.80 33.91 7.56
C PRO A 62 -14.90 32.74 7.97
N ALA A 63 -14.76 32.47 9.28
CA ALA A 63 -13.95 31.35 9.76
C ALA A 63 -14.49 29.99 9.27
N VAL A 64 -15.81 29.78 9.32
CA VAL A 64 -16.48 28.56 8.84
C VAL A 64 -16.34 28.45 7.31
N LEU A 65 -16.51 29.55 6.56
CA LEU A 65 -16.37 29.54 5.11
C LEU A 65 -14.93 29.22 4.66
N ILE A 66 -13.93 29.82 5.30
CA ILE A 66 -12.52 29.54 4.99
C ILE A 66 -12.15 28.12 5.41
N GLY A 67 -12.52 27.69 6.62
CA GLY A 67 -12.27 26.33 7.08
C GLY A 67 -12.94 25.27 6.22
N GLY A 68 -14.19 25.48 5.84
CA GLY A 68 -14.91 24.63 4.89
C GLY A 68 -14.25 24.59 3.51
N GLY A 69 -13.89 25.73 2.97
CA GLY A 69 -13.17 25.83 1.70
C GLY A 69 -11.83 25.08 1.70
N VAL A 70 -11.04 25.26 2.77
CA VAL A 70 -9.78 24.50 2.95
C VAL A 70 -10.04 23.00 3.06
N ALA A 71 -11.04 22.57 3.82
CA ALA A 71 -11.38 21.16 3.96
C ALA A 71 -11.80 20.53 2.63
N VAL A 72 -12.59 21.25 1.82
CA VAL A 72 -12.98 20.83 0.46
C VAL A 72 -11.76 20.78 -0.45
N ALA A 73 -10.91 21.82 -0.47
CA ALA A 73 -9.70 21.87 -1.28
C ALA A 73 -8.74 20.73 -0.96
N LEU A 74 -8.54 20.40 0.31
CA LEU A 74 -7.70 19.29 0.75
C LEU A 74 -8.27 17.91 0.36
N ARG A 75 -9.58 17.82 0.15
CA ARG A 75 -10.24 16.59 -0.30
C ARG A 75 -10.38 16.46 -1.79
N PHE A 76 -10.16 17.53 -2.54
CA PHE A 76 -10.33 17.49 -4.00
C PHE A 76 -9.34 16.50 -4.64
N PRO A 77 -9.81 15.52 -5.43
CA PRO A 77 -9.00 14.42 -5.94
C PRO A 77 -8.21 14.85 -7.18
N VAL A 78 -7.09 15.56 -6.97
CA VAL A 78 -6.24 16.10 -8.07
C VAL A 78 -5.00 15.27 -8.34
N LEU A 79 -4.52 14.48 -7.35
CA LEU A 79 -3.26 13.77 -7.47
C LEU A 79 -3.47 12.34 -7.95
N ARG A 80 -2.85 12.00 -9.07
CA ARG A 80 -2.72 10.63 -9.57
C ARG A 80 -1.26 10.21 -9.40
N PRO A 81 -0.95 9.42 -8.37
CA PRO A 81 0.42 8.97 -8.17
C PRO A 81 0.83 8.02 -9.29
N GLN A 82 1.92 8.36 -9.93
CA GLN A 82 2.61 7.53 -10.90
C GLN A 82 4.10 7.77 -10.77
N GLY A 83 4.91 6.80 -11.11
CA GLY A 83 6.35 6.96 -11.04
C GLY A 83 7.10 5.74 -11.51
N THR A 84 8.42 5.90 -11.60
CA THR A 84 9.35 4.83 -11.94
C THR A 84 10.46 4.82 -10.91
N VAL A 85 10.76 3.65 -10.38
CA VAL A 85 11.88 3.41 -9.46
C VAL A 85 12.83 2.44 -10.15
N ARG A 86 14.13 2.69 -10.05
CA ARG A 86 15.19 1.80 -10.55
C ARG A 86 16.04 1.35 -9.39
N LEU A 87 16.30 0.05 -9.34
CA LEU A 87 17.15 -0.56 -8.34
C LEU A 87 18.16 -1.49 -9.01
N ARG A 88 19.23 -1.74 -8.31
CA ARG A 88 20.22 -2.75 -8.68
C ARG A 88 20.49 -3.64 -7.47
N THR A 89 20.56 -4.93 -7.68
CA THR A 89 20.81 -5.91 -6.62
C THR A 89 21.78 -6.98 -7.13
N GLU A 90 22.53 -7.57 -6.21
CA GLU A 90 23.41 -8.71 -6.48
C GLU A 90 22.64 -10.05 -6.60
N ALA A 91 21.36 -10.06 -6.24
CA ALA A 91 20.52 -11.24 -6.37
C ALA A 91 20.30 -11.62 -7.84
N SER A 92 20.21 -12.90 -8.14
CA SER A 92 19.95 -13.38 -9.50
C SER A 92 18.57 -12.94 -10.02
N PRO A 93 18.37 -12.78 -11.35
CA PRO A 93 17.08 -12.40 -11.93
C PRO A 93 15.93 -13.32 -11.51
N THR A 94 16.22 -14.61 -11.35
CA THR A 94 15.22 -15.60 -10.90
C THR A 94 14.83 -15.40 -9.44
N ALA A 95 15.77 -15.07 -8.55
CA ALA A 95 15.49 -14.78 -7.15
C ALA A 95 14.67 -13.49 -7.02
N VAL A 96 14.98 -12.46 -7.81
CA VAL A 96 14.22 -11.21 -7.85
C VAL A 96 12.81 -11.45 -8.37
N GLU A 97 12.65 -12.19 -9.45
CA GLU A 97 11.34 -12.56 -9.98
C GLU A 97 10.49 -13.28 -8.93
N ALA A 98 11.07 -14.27 -8.23
CA ALA A 98 10.39 -14.99 -7.16
C ALA A 98 9.98 -14.07 -6.00
N ALA A 99 10.83 -13.09 -5.64
CA ALA A 99 10.51 -12.10 -4.61
C ALA A 99 9.35 -11.18 -5.03
N PHE A 100 9.30 -10.75 -6.28
CA PHE A 100 8.22 -9.88 -6.80
C PHE A 100 6.91 -10.65 -7.03
N SER A 101 6.97 -11.88 -7.52
CA SER A 101 5.79 -12.72 -7.77
C SER A 101 5.26 -13.40 -6.51
N GLY A 102 6.05 -13.41 -5.45
CA GLY A 102 5.71 -14.01 -4.16
C GLY A 102 4.64 -13.23 -3.38
N PRO A 103 4.25 -13.77 -2.22
CA PRO A 103 3.20 -13.18 -1.38
C PRO A 103 3.62 -11.91 -0.62
N LEU A 104 4.91 -11.58 -0.61
CA LEU A 104 5.49 -10.42 0.08
C LEU A 104 6.35 -9.57 -0.88
N PRO A 105 5.78 -9.06 -1.99
CA PRO A 105 6.57 -8.30 -2.95
C PRO A 105 7.17 -7.04 -2.30
N PRO A 106 8.48 -6.76 -2.54
CA PRO A 106 9.19 -5.66 -1.88
C PRO A 106 8.53 -4.30 -2.07
N VAL A 107 7.98 -4.04 -3.25
CA VAL A 107 7.30 -2.78 -3.58
C VAL A 107 6.00 -2.56 -2.80
N LEU A 108 5.46 -3.59 -2.16
CA LEU A 108 4.26 -3.54 -1.34
C LEU A 108 4.58 -3.71 0.16
N ALA A 109 5.84 -3.45 0.57
CA ALA A 109 6.29 -3.61 1.96
C ALA A 109 5.41 -2.84 2.96
N PHE A 110 4.93 -1.65 2.59
CA PHE A 110 4.01 -0.88 3.43
C PHE A 110 2.64 -1.54 3.57
N GLN A 111 2.11 -2.15 2.52
CA GLN A 111 0.79 -2.80 2.53
C GLN A 111 0.79 -4.05 3.40
N TRP A 112 1.70 -5.00 3.13
CA TRP A 112 1.78 -6.21 3.94
C TRP A 112 2.43 -5.96 5.32
N GLY A 113 3.24 -4.90 5.48
CA GLY A 113 3.84 -4.51 6.75
C GLY A 113 2.83 -4.02 7.78
N VAL A 114 1.78 -3.29 7.36
CA VAL A 114 0.70 -2.80 8.26
C VAL A 114 -0.47 -3.77 8.38
N ALA A 115 -0.49 -4.87 7.60
CA ALA A 115 -1.56 -5.84 7.64
C ALA A 115 -1.56 -6.64 8.95
N ASP A 116 -2.70 -7.07 9.40
CA ASP A 116 -2.85 -7.93 10.57
C ASP A 116 -2.28 -9.34 10.29
N ALA A 117 -2.48 -9.82 9.05
CA ALA A 117 -1.98 -11.10 8.57
C ALA A 117 -1.70 -11.06 7.06
N VAL A 118 -0.92 -12.02 6.57
CA VAL A 118 -0.74 -12.27 5.13
C VAL A 118 -1.28 -13.66 4.82
N ARG A 119 -2.23 -13.74 3.91
CA ARG A 119 -2.86 -14.99 3.49
C ARG A 119 -2.72 -15.15 1.98
N VAL A 120 -2.54 -16.38 1.54
CA VAL A 120 -2.49 -16.71 0.10
C VAL A 120 -3.59 -17.71 -0.21
N GLU A 121 -4.40 -17.39 -1.20
CA GLU A 121 -5.47 -18.23 -1.68
C GLU A 121 -5.57 -18.09 -3.19
N ASN A 122 -5.56 -19.21 -3.89
CA ASN A 122 -5.67 -19.27 -5.36
C ASN A 122 -4.72 -18.30 -6.10
N GLY A 123 -3.45 -18.19 -5.67
CA GLY A 123 -2.46 -17.33 -6.29
C GLY A 123 -2.68 -15.82 -6.03
N THR A 124 -3.59 -15.47 -5.12
CA THR A 124 -3.85 -14.10 -4.69
C THR A 124 -3.38 -13.93 -3.25
N ALA A 125 -2.47 -12.99 -3.01
CA ALA A 125 -2.08 -12.60 -1.66
C ALA A 125 -3.07 -11.57 -1.11
N THR A 126 -3.53 -11.76 0.12
CA THR A 126 -4.48 -10.86 0.79
C THR A 126 -3.91 -10.33 2.09
N TYR A 127 -4.07 -9.03 2.31
CA TYR A 127 -3.55 -8.29 3.45
C TYR A 127 -4.72 -7.60 4.17
N PRO A 128 -5.41 -8.27 5.11
CA PRO A 128 -6.40 -7.62 5.96
C PRO A 128 -5.70 -6.64 6.90
N THR A 129 -6.23 -5.43 6.98
CA THR A 129 -5.71 -4.37 7.84
C THR A 129 -6.85 -3.78 8.65
N SER A 130 -6.73 -3.82 9.97
CA SER A 130 -7.68 -3.22 10.90
C SER A 130 -7.22 -1.82 11.31
N TYR A 131 -8.15 -0.88 11.40
CA TYR A 131 -7.90 0.50 11.84
C TYR A 131 -9.05 0.99 12.73
N LEU A 132 -8.88 2.17 13.35
CA LEU A 132 -9.81 2.72 14.35
C LEU A 132 -10.08 1.72 15.50
N PHE A 133 -9.03 1.16 16.10
CA PHE A 133 -9.12 0.19 17.21
C PHE A 133 -9.92 -1.09 16.84
N GLY A 134 -9.83 -1.54 15.59
CA GLY A 134 -10.52 -2.71 15.10
C GLY A 134 -11.97 -2.47 14.62
N LEU A 135 -12.48 -1.24 14.75
CA LEU A 135 -13.85 -0.89 14.33
C LEU A 135 -14.05 -0.93 12.81
N ARG A 136 -12.97 -0.85 12.05
CA ARG A 136 -12.99 -0.96 10.59
C ARG A 136 -11.85 -1.82 10.11
N SER A 137 -12.12 -2.64 9.12
CA SER A 137 -11.12 -3.42 8.41
C SER A 137 -11.20 -3.16 6.90
N VAL A 138 -10.07 -3.29 6.24
CA VAL A 138 -9.98 -3.26 4.79
C VAL A 138 -9.05 -4.37 4.33
N THR A 139 -9.40 -5.05 3.26
CA THR A 139 -8.56 -6.08 2.68
C THR A 139 -7.94 -5.56 1.39
N THR A 140 -6.61 -5.60 1.33
CA THR A 140 -5.86 -5.40 0.10
C THR A 140 -5.60 -6.77 -0.50
N ALA A 141 -5.92 -6.95 -1.77
CA ALA A 141 -5.62 -8.17 -2.50
C ALA A 141 -4.64 -7.86 -3.64
N VAL A 142 -3.68 -8.75 -3.83
CA VAL A 142 -2.60 -8.60 -4.81
C VAL A 142 -2.51 -9.88 -5.63
N ARG A 143 -2.55 -9.70 -6.95
CA ARG A 143 -2.33 -10.78 -7.91
C ARG A 143 -1.11 -10.48 -8.74
N ALA A 144 -0.18 -11.42 -8.79
CA ALA A 144 1.01 -11.35 -9.63
C ALA A 144 0.77 -12.08 -10.95
N LYS A 145 1.27 -11.50 -12.05
CA LYS A 145 1.36 -12.13 -13.37
C LYS A 145 2.77 -11.93 -13.89
N THR A 146 3.42 -13.03 -14.28
CA THR A 146 4.77 -13.00 -14.86
C THR A 146 4.70 -13.24 -16.36
N GLU A 147 5.50 -12.47 -17.10
CA GLU A 147 5.62 -12.56 -18.56
C GLU A 147 7.10 -12.41 -18.95
N THR A 148 7.58 -13.26 -19.84
CA THR A 148 8.89 -13.13 -20.47
C THR A 148 8.75 -12.16 -21.65
N ILE A 149 9.51 -11.05 -21.64
CA ILE A 149 9.43 -10.03 -22.70
C ILE A 149 10.49 -10.29 -23.77
N ALA A 150 11.68 -10.72 -23.35
CA ALA A 150 12.84 -11.03 -24.18
C ALA A 150 13.69 -12.10 -23.49
N ASP A 151 14.70 -12.64 -24.16
CA ASP A 151 15.52 -13.73 -23.64
C ASP A 151 16.21 -13.36 -22.30
N ASP A 152 16.52 -12.07 -22.09
CA ASP A 152 17.21 -11.50 -20.93
C ASP A 152 16.29 -10.66 -20.03
N ALA A 153 15.01 -10.51 -20.36
CA ALA A 153 14.09 -9.61 -19.67
C ALA A 153 12.78 -10.26 -19.27
N ARG A 154 12.45 -10.18 -17.99
CA ARG A 154 11.20 -10.66 -17.41
C ARG A 154 10.38 -9.51 -16.84
N ARG A 155 9.07 -9.59 -16.94
CA ARG A 155 8.15 -8.63 -16.36
C ARG A 155 7.26 -9.31 -15.34
N VAL A 156 7.16 -8.72 -14.16
CA VAL A 156 6.17 -9.09 -13.15
C VAL A 156 5.18 -7.94 -13.03
N GLU A 157 3.92 -8.21 -13.30
CA GLU A 157 2.83 -7.26 -13.11
C GLU A 157 2.06 -7.61 -11.84
N LEU A 158 1.94 -6.63 -10.93
CA LEU A 158 1.19 -6.76 -9.69
C LEU A 158 -0.06 -5.89 -9.78
N VAL A 159 -1.22 -6.52 -9.80
CA VAL A 159 -2.51 -5.83 -9.76
C VAL A 159 -2.99 -5.79 -8.32
N VAL A 160 -3.12 -4.59 -7.79
CA VAL A 160 -3.53 -4.34 -6.40
C VAL A 160 -4.96 -3.85 -6.38
N THR A 161 -5.79 -4.51 -5.58
CA THR A 161 -7.17 -4.10 -5.31
C THR A 161 -7.36 -3.86 -3.82
N VAL A 162 -8.18 -2.89 -3.45
CA VAL A 162 -8.51 -2.58 -2.05
C VAL A 162 -10.02 -2.57 -1.90
N ALA A 163 -10.54 -3.37 -1.00
CA ALA A 163 -11.98 -3.59 -0.83
C ALA A 163 -12.67 -3.96 -2.16
N GLY A 164 -12.04 -4.80 -2.98
CA GLY A 164 -12.55 -5.24 -4.28
C GLY A 164 -12.49 -4.19 -5.41
N GLN A 165 -11.96 -3.00 -5.15
CA GLN A 165 -11.84 -1.93 -6.16
C GLN A 165 -10.40 -1.79 -6.65
N PRO A 166 -10.16 -1.50 -7.95
CA PRO A 166 -8.83 -1.20 -8.48
C PRO A 166 -8.13 -0.11 -7.66
N TRP A 167 -6.87 -0.34 -7.34
CA TRP A 167 -6.09 0.59 -6.53
C TRP A 167 -4.84 1.07 -7.25
N ALA A 168 -3.98 0.14 -7.68
CA ALA A 168 -2.76 0.44 -8.40
C ALA A 168 -2.25 -0.79 -9.15
N THR A 169 -1.48 -0.54 -10.20
CA THR A 169 -0.74 -1.56 -10.93
C THR A 169 0.75 -1.23 -10.85
N TYR A 170 1.57 -2.24 -10.52
CA TYR A 170 3.02 -2.17 -10.50
C TYR A 170 3.57 -3.08 -11.59
N ARG A 171 4.51 -2.60 -12.40
CA ARG A 171 5.19 -3.38 -13.45
C ARG A 171 6.68 -3.37 -13.17
N ALA A 172 7.21 -4.48 -12.70
CA ALA A 172 8.63 -4.68 -12.48
C ALA A 172 9.25 -5.32 -13.72
N THR A 173 10.17 -4.62 -14.37
CA THR A 173 11.00 -5.16 -15.46
C THR A 173 12.34 -5.55 -14.87
N ILE A 174 12.69 -6.84 -14.96
CA ILE A 174 13.85 -7.46 -14.36
C ILE A 174 14.79 -7.85 -15.51
N ARG A 175 16.05 -7.39 -15.45
CA ARG A 175 17.09 -7.68 -16.45
C ARG A 175 18.38 -8.04 -15.76
N GLU A 176 19.14 -8.92 -16.38
CA GLU A 176 20.52 -9.16 -16.00
C GLU A 176 21.38 -7.93 -16.34
N ASP A 177 22.27 -7.52 -15.42
CA ASP A 177 23.13 -6.34 -15.58
C ASP A 177 24.52 -6.64 -14.97
N GLY A 178 25.40 -7.20 -15.79
CA GLY A 178 26.73 -7.65 -15.36
C GLY A 178 26.64 -8.78 -14.32
N ASP A 179 27.22 -8.57 -13.15
CA ASP A 179 27.20 -9.54 -12.05
C ASP A 179 25.93 -9.48 -11.17
N GLY A 180 24.95 -8.66 -11.56
CA GLY A 180 23.74 -8.45 -10.77
C GLY A 180 22.47 -8.33 -11.61
N THR A 181 21.44 -7.80 -11.01
CA THR A 181 20.14 -7.64 -11.62
C THR A 181 19.67 -6.18 -11.52
N ALA A 182 19.32 -5.60 -12.66
CA ALA A 182 18.66 -4.30 -12.74
C ALA A 182 17.14 -4.50 -12.75
N VAL A 183 16.45 -3.79 -11.88
CA VAL A 183 14.98 -3.82 -11.78
C VAL A 183 14.45 -2.42 -11.99
N THR A 184 13.54 -2.27 -12.95
CA THR A 184 12.78 -1.04 -13.15
C THR A 184 11.33 -1.28 -12.78
N VAL A 185 10.83 -0.58 -11.78
CA VAL A 185 9.46 -0.68 -11.32
C VAL A 185 8.71 0.57 -11.72
N GLU A 186 7.70 0.40 -12.55
CA GLU A 186 6.72 1.42 -12.90
C GLU A 186 5.46 1.21 -12.07
N TYR A 187 4.92 2.27 -11.50
CA TYR A 187 3.66 2.19 -10.79
C TYR A 187 2.67 3.24 -11.29
N ASP A 188 1.44 2.84 -11.43
CA ASP A 188 0.31 3.69 -11.78
C ASP A 188 -0.85 3.45 -10.81
N SER A 189 -1.41 4.54 -10.30
CA SER A 189 -2.54 4.47 -9.39
C SER A 189 -3.85 4.70 -10.15
N ASP A 190 -4.78 3.76 -10.02
CA ASP A 190 -6.13 3.87 -10.57
C ASP A 190 -6.99 4.90 -9.81
N ARG A 191 -6.52 5.32 -8.62
CA ARG A 191 -7.25 6.27 -7.78
C ARG A 191 -6.59 7.64 -7.77
N ARG A 192 -7.44 8.66 -7.78
CA ARG A 192 -7.01 10.04 -7.53
C ARG A 192 -7.07 10.31 -6.01
N PHE A 193 -6.04 10.98 -5.52
CA PHE A 193 -5.92 11.34 -4.11
C PHE A 193 -6.06 12.84 -3.90
N GLY A 194 -6.62 13.25 -2.76
CA GLY A 194 -6.70 14.63 -2.35
C GLY A 194 -5.34 15.19 -1.91
N LEU A 195 -5.19 16.52 -1.99
CA LEU A 195 -3.97 17.26 -1.63
C LEU A 195 -3.45 16.95 -0.22
N ARG A 196 -4.32 16.54 0.71
CA ARG A 196 -3.93 16.15 2.08
C ARG A 196 -2.89 15.01 2.11
N ARG A 197 -2.79 14.20 1.05
CA ARG A 197 -1.81 13.11 0.94
C ARG A 197 -0.48 13.52 0.30
N TYR A 198 -0.38 14.75 -0.17
CA TYR A 198 0.84 15.25 -0.81
C TYR A 198 2.09 15.17 0.10
N PRO A 199 2.03 15.60 1.37
CA PRO A 199 3.19 15.47 2.28
C PRO A 199 3.58 14.00 2.52
N GLN A 200 2.60 13.10 2.60
CA GLN A 200 2.82 11.66 2.76
C GLN A 200 3.51 11.04 1.54
N GLN A 201 3.16 11.49 0.34
CA GLN A 201 3.80 11.00 -0.90
C GLN A 201 5.25 11.47 -1.03
N LEU A 202 5.58 12.69 -0.59
CA LEU A 202 6.95 13.17 -0.56
C LEU A 202 7.82 12.36 0.43
N LEU A 203 7.28 12.03 1.58
CA LEU A 203 7.94 11.16 2.55
C LEU A 203 8.08 9.73 2.02
N ALA A 204 7.02 9.17 1.43
CA ALA A 204 7.03 7.82 0.88
C ALA A 204 8.11 7.62 -0.20
N ARG A 205 8.36 8.62 -1.07
CA ARG A 205 9.44 8.55 -2.07
C ARG A 205 10.80 8.37 -1.42
N ARG A 206 11.13 9.14 -0.37
CA ARG A 206 12.41 9.03 0.34
C ARG A 206 12.62 7.69 1.05
N TYR A 207 11.54 7.07 1.51
CA TYR A 207 11.61 5.76 2.19
C TYR A 207 11.52 4.58 1.24
N HIS A 208 10.96 4.76 0.04
CA HIS A 208 10.98 3.73 -1.00
C HIS A 208 12.42 3.44 -1.45
N ASP A 209 13.21 4.48 -1.61
CA ASP A 209 14.61 4.35 -1.98
C ASP A 209 15.40 3.62 -0.87
N ALA A 210 15.15 3.95 0.41
CA ALA A 210 15.83 3.34 1.56
C ALA A 210 15.33 1.93 1.95
N ALA A 211 14.20 1.48 1.45
CA ALA A 211 13.67 0.13 1.74
C ALA A 211 14.11 -0.90 0.68
N LEU A 212 14.76 -0.42 -0.38
CA LEU A 212 15.20 -1.21 -1.52
C LEU A 212 16.73 -1.34 -1.60
N ASP A 213 17.47 -0.57 -0.76
CA ASP A 213 18.89 -0.75 -0.43
C ASP A 213 19.07 -1.83 0.66
#